data_4ed49edbd552258b11cdb71a08a74210
#
_entry.id   4ed49edbd552258b11cdb71a08a74210
#
_cell.length_a   1.000
_cell.length_b   1.000
_cell.length_c   1.000
_cell.angle_alpha   90.00
_cell.angle_beta   90.00
_cell.angle_gamma   90.00
#
_symmetry.space_group_name_H-M   'P 1'
#
loop_
_entity.id
_entity.type
_entity.pdbx_description
1 polymer ?
#
loop_
_entity_poly.entity_id
_entity_poly.type
_entity_poly.pdbx_seq_one_letter_code
_entity_poly.pdbx_strand_id
1 'polypeptide(L)'
;SFPSEEKQRLISQNLFFFFKKHPTYDEQIQKLISENKLEILREYLQIKIKNQQLNTTLIIDHGLGGGANHYIDESIEKRVKNGEMLILLRYDFNVLKVYTIHFLALDLDYKFSVSNSVEIFEMLSNLKINEIFINSLVSYPNVHEMISEIIYLQEKINSKLVLPIHDFFPVCPSYTLLNQDMKYCEVPN
;
A
#
# COMPACT_ATOMS: atom_id res chain seq x y z
N SER A 1 7.22 -44.23 -27.50
CA SER A 1 7.85 -43.41 -26.43
C SER A 1 9.35 -43.74 -26.43
N PHE A 2 10.17 -42.70 -26.51
CA PHE A 2 11.62 -42.86 -26.40
C PHE A 2 11.98 -43.47 -25.03
N PRO A 3 12.94 -44.44 -24.96
CA PRO A 3 13.46 -44.91 -23.68
C PRO A 3 13.95 -43.76 -22.82
N SER A 4 13.75 -43.82 -21.52
CA SER A 4 14.06 -42.71 -20.59
C SER A 4 15.53 -42.27 -20.63
N GLU A 5 16.46 -43.21 -20.83
CA GLU A 5 17.90 -42.92 -20.93
C GLU A 5 18.28 -42.17 -22.21
N GLU A 6 17.71 -42.53 -23.34
CA GLU A 6 17.97 -41.84 -24.61
C GLU A 6 17.41 -40.43 -24.62
N LYS A 7 16.25 -40.22 -24.01
CA LYS A 7 15.67 -38.87 -23.79
C LYS A 7 16.59 -37.99 -22.93
N GLN A 8 17.11 -38.51 -21.83
CA GLN A 8 18.03 -37.79 -20.96
C GLN A 8 19.34 -37.43 -21.68
N ARG A 9 19.89 -38.37 -22.47
CA ARG A 9 21.09 -38.13 -23.27
C ARG A 9 20.89 -36.99 -24.27
N LEU A 10 19.77 -37.02 -25.00
CA LEU A 10 19.45 -35.97 -25.98
C LEU A 10 19.23 -34.60 -25.29
N ILE A 11 18.57 -34.57 -24.14
CA ILE A 11 18.39 -33.34 -23.35
C ILE A 11 19.78 -32.75 -22.95
N SER A 12 20.66 -33.59 -22.42
CA SER A 12 21.99 -33.21 -21.99
C SER A 12 22.84 -32.65 -23.15
N GLN A 13 22.81 -33.32 -24.32
CA GLN A 13 23.49 -32.84 -25.51
C GLN A 13 22.95 -31.49 -26.01
N ASN A 14 21.62 -31.34 -26.05
CA ASN A 14 20.98 -30.11 -26.47
C ASN A 14 21.30 -28.96 -25.51
N LEU A 15 21.29 -29.20 -24.20
CA LEU A 15 21.67 -28.20 -23.19
C LEU A 15 23.13 -27.79 -23.36
N PHE A 16 24.06 -28.72 -23.61
CA PHE A 16 25.47 -28.41 -23.86
C PHE A 16 25.65 -27.47 -25.06
N PHE A 17 25.00 -27.79 -26.18
CA PHE A 17 25.06 -26.90 -27.37
C PHE A 17 24.38 -25.56 -27.13
N PHE A 18 23.26 -25.56 -26.38
CA PHE A 18 22.55 -24.35 -26.03
C PHE A 18 23.39 -23.41 -25.18
N PHE A 19 24.00 -23.89 -24.09
CA PHE A 19 24.88 -23.07 -23.23
C PHE A 19 26.16 -22.63 -23.94
N LYS A 20 26.70 -23.44 -24.84
CA LYS A 20 27.81 -23.02 -25.68
C LYS A 20 27.43 -21.85 -26.59
N LYS A 21 26.23 -21.83 -27.10
CA LYS A 21 25.71 -20.76 -27.97
C LYS A 21 25.22 -19.53 -27.16
N HIS A 22 24.78 -19.72 -25.94
CA HIS A 22 24.21 -18.70 -25.06
C HIS A 22 24.86 -18.74 -23.67
N PRO A 23 26.14 -18.34 -23.54
CA PRO A 23 26.92 -18.55 -22.31
C PRO A 23 26.40 -17.73 -21.11
N THR A 24 25.67 -16.64 -21.34
CA THR A 24 25.11 -15.76 -20.27
C THR A 24 23.65 -16.07 -19.95
N TYR A 25 23.07 -17.10 -20.55
CA TYR A 25 21.63 -17.38 -20.39
C TYR A 25 21.25 -17.70 -18.95
N ASP A 26 22.02 -18.54 -18.26
CA ASP A 26 21.76 -18.91 -16.87
C ASP A 26 21.82 -17.70 -15.94
N GLU A 27 22.83 -16.84 -16.12
CA GLU A 27 22.96 -15.60 -15.33
C GLU A 27 21.77 -14.68 -15.55
N GLN A 28 21.30 -14.53 -16.79
CA GLN A 28 20.15 -13.72 -17.14
C GLN A 28 18.85 -14.28 -16.51
N ILE A 29 18.68 -15.61 -16.55
CA ILE A 29 17.52 -16.27 -15.92
C ILE A 29 17.57 -16.15 -14.40
N GLN A 30 18.72 -16.40 -13.77
CA GLN A 30 18.88 -16.25 -12.32
C GLN A 30 18.61 -14.81 -11.87
N LYS A 31 19.11 -13.84 -12.64
CA LYS A 31 18.81 -12.43 -12.40
C LYS A 31 17.32 -12.12 -12.54
N LEU A 32 16.65 -12.61 -13.59
CA LEU A 32 15.21 -12.42 -13.79
C LEU A 32 14.40 -13.03 -12.64
N ILE A 33 14.78 -14.25 -12.19
CA ILE A 33 14.12 -14.93 -11.08
C ILE A 33 14.35 -14.17 -9.76
N SER A 34 15.58 -13.71 -9.50
CA SER A 34 15.92 -13.01 -8.26
C SER A 34 15.28 -11.61 -8.17
N GLU A 35 15.15 -10.91 -9.30
CA GLU A 35 14.50 -9.60 -9.38
C GLU A 35 12.97 -9.68 -9.29
N ASN A 36 12.39 -10.85 -9.53
CA ASN A 36 10.95 -11.19 -9.45
C ASN A 36 9.99 -10.14 -10.06
N LYS A 37 10.44 -9.46 -11.11
CA LYS A 37 9.67 -8.36 -11.76
C LYS A 37 8.29 -8.79 -12.24
N LEU A 38 8.13 -10.07 -12.61
CA LEU A 38 6.86 -10.61 -13.06
C LEU A 38 5.84 -10.77 -11.93
N GLU A 39 6.30 -11.01 -10.70
CA GLU A 39 5.41 -11.11 -9.54
C GLU A 39 4.81 -9.74 -9.21
N ILE A 40 5.64 -8.70 -9.12
CA ILE A 40 5.19 -7.33 -8.89
C ILE A 40 4.16 -6.91 -9.95
N LEU A 41 4.39 -7.26 -11.22
CA LEU A 41 3.44 -6.97 -12.29
C LEU A 41 2.12 -7.73 -12.12
N ARG A 42 2.17 -9.01 -11.72
CA ARG A 42 0.98 -9.82 -11.44
C ARG A 42 0.17 -9.25 -10.29
N GLU A 43 0.83 -8.88 -9.19
CA GLU A 43 0.22 -8.24 -8.03
C GLU A 43 -0.49 -6.94 -8.42
N TYR A 44 0.19 -6.08 -9.17
CA TYR A 44 -0.39 -4.84 -9.68
C TYR A 44 -1.61 -5.10 -10.56
N LEU A 45 -1.55 -6.07 -11.46
CA LEU A 45 -2.69 -6.45 -12.32
C LEU A 45 -3.86 -6.99 -11.49
N GLN A 46 -3.60 -7.81 -10.47
CA GLN A 46 -4.64 -8.30 -9.57
C GLN A 46 -5.31 -7.16 -8.80
N ILE A 47 -4.52 -6.23 -8.26
CA ILE A 47 -5.03 -5.01 -7.62
C ILE A 47 -5.95 -4.26 -8.58
N LYS A 48 -5.51 -4.01 -9.81
CA LYS A 48 -6.32 -3.29 -10.82
C LYS A 48 -7.62 -3.99 -11.15
N ILE A 49 -7.60 -5.30 -11.35
CA ILE A 49 -8.79 -6.11 -11.66
C ILE A 49 -9.78 -6.04 -10.49
N LYS A 50 -9.34 -6.26 -9.26
CA LYS A 50 -10.20 -6.18 -8.07
C LYS A 50 -10.76 -4.78 -7.86
N ASN A 51 -9.96 -3.76 -8.05
CA ASN A 51 -10.37 -2.37 -7.91
C ASN A 51 -11.49 -1.99 -8.91
N GLN A 52 -11.51 -2.56 -10.11
CA GLN A 52 -12.60 -2.35 -11.07
C GLN A 52 -13.91 -3.05 -10.67
N GLN A 53 -13.83 -4.12 -9.90
CA GLN A 53 -14.97 -4.96 -9.55
C GLN A 53 -15.60 -4.61 -8.20
N LEU A 54 -14.80 -4.09 -7.25
CA LEU A 54 -15.19 -3.90 -5.86
C LEU A 54 -15.33 -2.41 -5.51
N ASN A 55 -16.15 -2.13 -4.50
CA ASN A 55 -16.10 -0.84 -3.83
C ASN A 55 -14.77 -0.73 -3.09
N THR A 56 -14.06 0.39 -3.32
CA THR A 56 -12.72 0.60 -2.77
C THR A 56 -12.73 1.79 -1.82
N THR A 57 -12.21 1.59 -0.62
CA THR A 57 -11.99 2.64 0.38
C THR A 57 -10.49 2.80 0.64
N LEU A 58 -10.00 4.05 0.51
CA LEU A 58 -8.67 4.43 0.99
C LEU A 58 -8.77 4.83 2.45
N ILE A 59 -8.05 4.13 3.32
CA ILE A 59 -7.93 4.42 4.75
C ILE A 59 -6.55 5.01 5.01
N ILE A 60 -6.50 6.21 5.58
CA ILE A 60 -5.26 6.87 6.00
C ILE A 60 -5.19 6.86 7.51
N ASP A 61 -4.16 6.21 8.07
CA ASP A 61 -4.07 5.91 9.50
C ASP A 61 -2.63 5.97 10.00
N HIS A 62 -2.43 6.17 11.30
CA HIS A 62 -1.11 6.32 11.91
C HIS A 62 -0.42 5.00 12.32
N GLY A 63 -1.15 3.95 12.61
CA GLY A 63 -0.55 2.66 13.02
C GLY A 63 0.18 2.66 14.38
N LEU A 64 -0.10 3.64 15.26
CA LEU A 64 0.60 3.79 16.56
C LEU A 64 -0.02 3.00 17.72
N GLY A 65 -1.14 2.33 17.48
CA GLY A 65 -1.93 1.68 18.53
C GLY A 65 -2.95 2.63 19.20
N GLY A 66 -3.56 2.16 20.29
CA GLY A 66 -4.61 2.90 21.00
C GLY A 66 -6.02 2.66 20.46
N GLY A 67 -6.98 3.42 21.00
CA GLY A 67 -8.41 3.24 20.70
C GLY A 67 -8.75 3.48 19.22
N ALA A 68 -8.14 4.46 18.57
CA ALA A 68 -8.34 4.75 17.16
C ALA A 68 -7.91 3.59 16.26
N ASN A 69 -6.80 2.92 16.58
CA ASN A 69 -6.34 1.74 15.85
C ASN A 69 -7.29 0.55 16.03
N HIS A 70 -7.74 0.31 17.25
CA HIS A 70 -8.69 -0.79 17.52
C HIS A 70 -10.00 -0.61 16.73
N TYR A 71 -10.53 0.62 16.71
CA TYR A 71 -11.69 0.97 15.90
C TYR A 71 -11.47 0.69 14.41
N ILE A 72 -10.30 1.07 13.87
CA ILE A 72 -10.02 0.88 12.46
C ILE A 72 -9.80 -0.60 12.12
N ASP A 73 -9.13 -1.37 12.96
CA ASP A 73 -8.87 -2.79 12.74
C ASP A 73 -10.18 -3.61 12.68
N GLU A 74 -11.14 -3.34 13.58
CA GLU A 74 -12.48 -3.93 13.50
C GLU A 74 -13.23 -3.52 12.23
N SER A 75 -13.12 -2.25 11.84
CA SER A 75 -13.71 -1.73 10.60
C SER A 75 -13.14 -2.41 9.37
N ILE A 76 -11.81 -2.60 9.30
CA ILE A 76 -11.10 -3.29 8.21
C ILE A 76 -11.65 -4.72 8.04
N GLU A 77 -11.67 -5.49 9.13
CA GLU A 77 -12.19 -6.87 9.08
C GLU A 77 -13.62 -6.95 8.56
N LYS A 78 -14.49 -6.08 9.08
CA LYS A 78 -15.90 -6.04 8.69
C LYS A 78 -16.07 -5.68 7.21
N ARG A 79 -15.36 -4.66 6.72
CA ARG A 79 -15.45 -4.19 5.33
C ARG A 79 -14.92 -5.24 4.34
N VAL A 80 -13.79 -5.88 4.65
CA VAL A 80 -13.25 -6.97 3.83
C VAL A 80 -14.22 -8.16 3.78
N LYS A 81 -14.81 -8.56 4.91
CA LYS A 81 -15.84 -9.62 4.95
C LYS A 81 -17.08 -9.27 4.14
N ASN A 82 -17.41 -7.99 4.03
CA ASN A 82 -18.52 -7.49 3.19
C ASN A 82 -18.16 -7.39 1.69
N GLY A 83 -16.98 -7.79 1.29
CA GLY A 83 -16.55 -7.79 -0.10
C GLY A 83 -16.04 -6.45 -0.62
N GLU A 84 -15.63 -5.55 0.27
CA GLU A 84 -14.97 -4.30 -0.11
C GLU A 84 -13.47 -4.54 -0.34
N MET A 85 -12.87 -3.72 -1.19
CA MET A 85 -11.42 -3.58 -1.31
C MET A 85 -10.97 -2.40 -0.46
N LEU A 86 -9.93 -2.59 0.36
CA LEU A 86 -9.34 -1.54 1.17
C LEU A 86 -7.92 -1.25 0.71
N ILE A 87 -7.56 0.02 0.77
CA ILE A 87 -6.21 0.51 0.57
C ILE A 87 -5.84 1.21 1.87
N LEU A 88 -4.91 0.64 2.63
CA LEU A 88 -4.49 1.18 3.91
C LEU A 88 -3.15 1.89 3.73
N LEU A 89 -3.13 3.21 3.92
CA LEU A 89 -1.94 4.04 3.86
C LEU A 89 -1.50 4.40 5.27
N ARG A 90 -0.25 4.05 5.63
CA ARG A 90 0.39 4.35 6.91
C ARG A 90 1.80 4.88 6.69
N TYR A 91 2.32 5.65 7.65
CA TYR A 91 3.71 6.10 7.68
C TYR A 91 4.45 5.50 8.87
N ASP A 92 5.54 4.78 8.61
CA ASP A 92 6.45 4.28 9.63
C ASP A 92 7.50 5.35 9.96
N PHE A 93 7.27 6.12 11.01
CA PHE A 93 8.17 7.18 11.44
C PHE A 93 9.30 6.69 12.36
N ASN A 94 9.17 5.50 12.95
CA ASN A 94 10.10 5.02 13.98
C ASN A 94 11.35 4.38 13.36
N VAL A 95 11.18 3.47 12.41
CA VAL A 95 12.24 2.58 11.93
C VAL A 95 12.64 2.90 10.50
N LEU A 96 11.72 2.76 9.57
CA LEU A 96 12.03 2.83 8.15
C LEU A 96 11.85 4.22 7.55
N LYS A 97 11.05 5.09 8.19
CA LYS A 97 10.67 6.42 7.68
C LYS A 97 10.13 6.35 6.25
N VAL A 98 9.28 5.39 5.99
CA VAL A 98 8.64 5.13 4.69
C VAL A 98 7.13 5.04 4.84
N TYR A 99 6.44 5.31 3.74
CA TYR A 99 5.02 5.00 3.63
C TYR A 99 4.81 3.53 3.35
N THR A 100 3.79 2.94 3.93
CA THR A 100 3.34 1.59 3.60
C THR A 100 1.93 1.66 3.01
N ILE A 101 1.73 0.98 1.89
CA ILE A 101 0.42 0.83 1.26
C ILE A 101 0.07 -0.65 1.31
N HIS A 102 -1.09 -0.95 1.85
CA HIS A 102 -1.58 -2.31 1.99
C HIS A 102 -2.93 -2.44 1.28
N PHE A 103 -2.98 -3.27 0.26
CA PHE A 103 -4.18 -3.60 -0.51
C PHE A 103 -4.80 -4.86 0.04
N LEU A 104 -6.05 -4.77 0.50
CA LEU A 104 -6.76 -5.84 1.17
C LEU A 104 -8.12 -6.09 0.51
N ALA A 105 -8.42 -7.36 0.21
CA ALA A 105 -9.75 -7.87 -0.11
C ALA A 105 -9.83 -9.33 0.36
N LEU A 106 -10.95 -10.04 0.17
CA LEU A 106 -11.12 -11.44 0.62
C LEU A 106 -10.02 -12.39 0.12
N ASP A 107 -9.53 -12.15 -1.07
CA ASP A 107 -8.52 -12.97 -1.76
C ASP A 107 -7.32 -12.16 -2.27
N LEU A 108 -7.06 -11.00 -1.63
CA LEU A 108 -5.98 -10.10 -1.97
C LEU A 108 -5.36 -9.52 -0.69
N ASP A 109 -4.05 -9.68 -0.56
CA ASP A 109 -3.26 -9.19 0.57
C ASP A 109 -1.86 -8.82 0.06
N TYR A 110 -1.67 -7.56 -0.39
CA TYR A 110 -0.40 -7.07 -0.90
C TYR A 110 0.04 -5.80 -0.20
N LYS A 111 1.26 -5.80 0.31
CA LYS A 111 1.85 -4.67 1.03
C LYS A 111 3.13 -4.19 0.36
N PHE A 112 3.20 -2.90 0.11
CA PHE A 112 4.35 -2.22 -0.49
C PHE A 112 4.87 -1.12 0.42
N SER A 113 6.17 -0.83 0.31
CA SER A 113 6.80 0.31 0.98
C SER A 113 7.29 1.30 -0.06
N VAL A 114 7.00 2.58 0.14
CA VAL A 114 7.35 3.67 -0.78
C VAL A 114 7.94 4.82 0.03
N SER A 115 9.02 5.42 -0.45
CA SER A 115 9.70 6.51 0.25
C SER A 115 9.11 7.91 -0.03
N ASN A 116 8.33 8.05 -1.10
CA ASN A 116 7.84 9.33 -1.59
C ASN A 116 6.30 9.36 -1.64
N SER A 117 5.68 10.37 -1.02
CA SER A 117 4.22 10.55 -1.02
C SER A 117 3.66 10.87 -2.41
N VAL A 118 4.38 11.62 -3.23
CA VAL A 118 3.94 12.01 -4.59
C VAL A 118 3.68 10.77 -5.45
N GLU A 119 4.60 9.81 -5.44
CA GLU A 119 4.44 8.54 -6.19
C GLU A 119 3.20 7.76 -5.74
N ILE A 120 2.89 7.81 -4.44
CA ILE A 120 1.70 7.18 -3.86
C ILE A 120 0.43 7.80 -4.42
N PHE A 121 0.32 9.13 -4.33
CA PHE A 121 -0.89 9.83 -4.79
C PHE A 121 -1.07 9.75 -6.30
N GLU A 122 0.02 9.74 -7.07
CA GLU A 122 -0.02 9.47 -8.51
C GLU A 122 -0.58 8.06 -8.78
N MET A 123 -0.09 7.03 -8.09
CA MET A 123 -0.60 5.67 -8.21
C MET A 123 -2.08 5.57 -7.81
N LEU A 124 -2.46 6.15 -6.67
CA LEU A 124 -3.83 6.16 -6.17
C LEU A 124 -4.79 6.87 -7.13
N SER A 125 -4.35 7.94 -7.79
CA SER A 125 -5.16 8.67 -8.77
C SER A 125 -5.55 7.86 -10.01
N ASN A 126 -4.87 6.74 -10.24
CA ASN A 126 -5.16 5.78 -11.31
C ASN A 126 -6.08 4.63 -10.86
N LEU A 127 -6.59 4.68 -9.64
CA LEU A 127 -7.51 3.71 -9.06
C LEU A 127 -8.91 4.30 -8.90
N LYS A 128 -9.92 3.46 -8.93
CA LYS A 128 -11.29 3.82 -8.58
C LYS A 128 -11.45 3.74 -7.06
N ILE A 129 -11.45 4.89 -6.38
CA ILE A 129 -11.63 4.96 -4.93
C ILE A 129 -12.97 5.66 -4.65
N ASN A 130 -13.88 4.95 -4.01
CA ASN A 130 -15.23 5.45 -3.71
C ASN A 130 -15.25 6.33 -2.46
N GLU A 131 -14.40 6.01 -1.47
CA GLU A 131 -14.33 6.73 -0.20
C GLU A 131 -12.87 6.89 0.22
N ILE A 132 -12.51 8.08 0.69
CA ILE A 132 -11.27 8.37 1.41
C ILE A 132 -11.64 8.57 2.87
N PHE A 133 -11.14 7.70 3.74
CA PHE A 133 -11.38 7.70 5.17
C PHE A 133 -10.08 8.08 5.90
N ILE A 134 -10.03 9.30 6.49
CA ILE A 134 -8.87 9.78 7.23
C ILE A 134 -9.08 9.45 8.70
N ASN A 135 -8.53 8.33 9.18
CA ASN A 135 -8.61 7.96 10.58
C ASN A 135 -7.73 8.85 11.45
N SER A 136 -6.46 9.03 11.08
CA SER A 136 -5.54 9.94 11.76
C SER A 136 -4.33 10.26 10.88
N LEU A 137 -3.85 11.50 10.99
CA LEU A 137 -2.62 12.00 10.35
C LEU A 137 -1.48 12.21 11.36
N VAL A 138 -1.66 11.80 12.60
CA VAL A 138 -0.59 11.81 13.61
C VAL A 138 0.58 10.97 13.10
N SER A 139 1.81 11.42 13.28
CA SER A 139 3.06 10.81 12.79
C SER A 139 3.45 11.06 11.34
N TYR A 140 2.59 11.58 10.49
CA TYR A 140 2.99 11.93 9.13
C TYR A 140 3.97 13.12 9.12
N PRO A 141 5.03 13.08 8.30
CA PRO A 141 6.12 14.06 8.39
C PRO A 141 5.73 15.47 7.97
N ASN A 142 4.81 15.60 7.02
CA ASN A 142 4.32 16.88 6.51
C ASN A 142 2.80 16.84 6.34
N VAL A 143 2.08 17.13 7.43
CA VAL A 143 0.62 17.04 7.47
C VAL A 143 -0.05 18.00 6.48
N HIS A 144 0.48 19.23 6.30
CA HIS A 144 -0.09 20.19 5.37
C HIS A 144 -0.01 19.71 3.92
N GLU A 145 1.13 19.19 3.51
CA GLU A 145 1.31 18.62 2.19
C GLU A 145 0.41 17.40 2.00
N MET A 146 0.35 16.53 2.99
CA MET A 146 -0.51 15.35 2.98
C MET A 146 -1.99 15.71 2.82
N ILE A 147 -2.48 16.73 3.53
CA ILE A 147 -3.86 17.22 3.39
C ILE A 147 -4.09 17.77 1.97
N SER A 148 -3.14 18.53 1.43
CA SER A 148 -3.24 19.08 0.07
C SER A 148 -3.32 17.98 -0.97
N GLU A 149 -2.50 16.95 -0.86
CA GLU A 149 -2.52 15.78 -1.74
C GLU A 149 -3.83 14.98 -1.62
N ILE A 150 -4.36 14.83 -0.41
CA ILE A 150 -5.64 14.15 -0.17
C ILE A 150 -6.80 14.91 -0.83
N ILE A 151 -6.84 16.23 -0.67
CA ILE A 151 -7.88 17.08 -1.27
C ILE A 151 -7.77 17.01 -2.79
N TYR A 152 -6.57 17.17 -3.34
CA TYR A 152 -6.35 17.04 -4.78
C TYR A 152 -6.79 15.67 -5.32
N LEU A 153 -6.44 14.59 -4.63
CA LEU A 153 -6.88 13.25 -5.00
C LEU A 153 -8.40 13.15 -4.98
N GLN A 154 -9.03 13.61 -3.90
CA GLN A 154 -10.48 13.56 -3.69
C GLN A 154 -11.23 14.27 -4.83
N GLU A 155 -10.80 15.47 -5.21
CA GLU A 155 -11.37 16.24 -6.30
C GLU A 155 -11.18 15.52 -7.65
N LYS A 156 -9.96 15.03 -7.92
CA LYS A 156 -9.58 14.37 -9.17
C LYS A 156 -10.41 13.12 -9.45
N ILE A 157 -10.66 12.29 -8.42
CA ILE A 157 -11.38 11.02 -8.56
C ILE A 157 -12.85 11.11 -8.14
N ASN A 158 -13.30 12.28 -7.66
CA ASN A 158 -14.66 12.55 -7.17
C ASN A 158 -15.12 11.53 -6.12
N SER A 159 -14.28 11.27 -5.10
CA SER A 159 -14.57 10.34 -4.02
C SER A 159 -15.24 11.05 -2.84
N LYS A 160 -15.93 10.27 -1.99
CA LYS A 160 -16.44 10.75 -0.71
C LYS A 160 -15.29 10.88 0.28
N LEU A 161 -15.20 12.01 0.99
CA LEU A 161 -14.24 12.21 2.07
C LEU A 161 -14.92 12.05 3.44
N VAL A 162 -14.33 11.26 4.33
CA VAL A 162 -14.80 11.00 5.70
C VAL A 162 -13.65 11.24 6.67
N LEU A 163 -13.90 12.08 7.65
CA LEU A 163 -12.96 12.41 8.73
C LEU A 163 -13.68 12.22 10.07
N PRO A 164 -13.54 11.06 10.74
CA PRO A 164 -14.01 10.91 12.12
C PRO A 164 -13.13 11.74 13.06
N ILE A 165 -13.75 12.34 14.06
CA ILE A 165 -13.04 13.12 15.07
C ILE A 165 -12.82 12.25 16.30
N HIS A 166 -11.60 11.75 16.48
CA HIS A 166 -11.22 10.92 17.63
C HIS A 166 -10.44 11.69 18.70
N ASP A 167 -9.77 12.78 18.28
CA ASP A 167 -8.91 13.63 19.11
C ASP A 167 -8.95 15.08 18.63
N PHE A 168 -8.10 15.91 19.21
CA PHE A 168 -8.04 17.35 18.87
C PHE A 168 -7.12 17.66 17.69
N PHE A 169 -6.47 16.68 17.06
CA PHE A 169 -5.53 16.89 15.97
C PHE A 169 -6.09 17.70 14.77
N PRO A 170 -7.37 17.56 14.38
CA PRO A 170 -7.96 18.39 13.32
C PRO A 170 -7.97 19.89 13.61
N VAL A 171 -7.90 20.30 14.88
CA VAL A 171 -7.96 21.69 15.33
C VAL A 171 -6.70 22.14 16.08
N CYS A 172 -5.84 21.19 16.52
CA CYS A 172 -4.63 21.48 17.28
C CYS A 172 -3.52 20.47 16.94
N PRO A 173 -2.34 20.93 16.48
CA PRO A 173 -1.22 20.04 16.15
C PRO A 173 -0.74 19.18 17.34
N SER A 174 -1.01 19.64 18.55
CA SER A 174 -0.72 18.91 19.79
C SER A 174 -1.78 17.89 20.16
N TYR A 175 -2.59 17.37 19.32
CA TYR A 175 -3.71 16.42 19.52
C TYR A 175 -4.23 16.23 20.98
N THR A 176 -3.44 16.59 21.99
CA THR A 176 -3.75 16.57 23.44
C THR A 176 -4.16 17.94 23.99
N LEU A 177 -4.11 19.02 23.20
CA LEU A 177 -4.27 20.41 23.61
C LEU A 177 -3.27 20.87 24.68
N LEU A 178 -2.10 20.25 24.75
CA LEU A 178 -1.03 20.63 25.65
C LEU A 178 0.09 21.34 24.87
N ASN A 179 0.62 22.41 25.44
CA ASN A 179 1.79 23.10 24.90
C ASN A 179 3.10 22.35 25.27
N GLN A 180 4.25 22.93 24.89
CA GLN A 180 5.57 22.34 25.14
C GLN A 180 5.88 22.20 26.64
N ASP A 181 5.24 22.99 27.50
CA ASP A 181 5.38 22.94 28.96
C ASP A 181 4.36 21.99 29.62
N MET A 182 3.68 21.15 28.84
CA MET A 182 2.62 20.25 29.28
C MET A 182 1.43 20.97 29.93
N LYS A 183 1.20 22.24 29.59
CA LYS A 183 0.04 23.00 30.05
C LYS A 183 -1.02 23.05 28.97
N TYR A 184 -2.27 23.05 29.40
CA TYR A 184 -3.41 23.24 28.51
C TYR A 184 -3.29 24.59 27.77
N CYS A 185 -3.32 24.53 26.42
CA CYS A 185 -3.02 25.71 25.59
C CYS A 185 -4.26 26.57 25.29
N GLU A 186 -5.36 26.37 25.98
CA GLU A 186 -6.62 27.08 25.75
C GLU A 186 -7.01 27.17 24.27
N VAL A 187 -8.21 26.70 23.93
CA VAL A 187 -8.67 26.79 22.53
C VAL A 187 -8.83 28.30 22.21
N PRO A 188 -8.16 28.83 21.16
CA PRO A 188 -8.38 30.22 20.77
C PRO A 188 -9.87 30.41 20.46
N ASN A 189 -10.46 31.48 21.04
CA ASN A 189 -11.83 31.89 20.76
C ASN A 189 -11.98 32.40 19.34
#